data_43f860296057b56c40d8b03b5bd41b42
#
_entry.id   43f860296057b56c40d8b03b5bd41b42
#
_cell.length_a   1.000
_cell.length_b   1.000
_cell.length_c   1.000
_cell.angle_alpha   90.00
_cell.angle_beta   90.00
_cell.angle_gamma   90.00
#
_symmetry.space_group_name_H-M   'P 1'
#
loop_
_entity.id
_entity.type
_entity.pdbx_description
1 polymer ?
#
loop_
_entity_poly.entity_id
_entity_poly.type
_entity_poly.pdbx_seq_one_letter_code
_entity_poly.pdbx_strand_id
1 'polypeptide(L)'
;MGDTTAYLRRGIREIICLALFFFTFLACEYLFDVRIAEFVSPNEVVIYESLVLGASVIGFFVRPILYYHRPHAIDATSDVTGVLLVAALLLLIMAVRVEVVIAGGLVACCALGYCGSTAHANFARRFARTPCLARAAALSYAMGVLVQVLNHMVMPVGIPQQAVLVVCAIAQVALLHGARRAKLRDESDPNFEPSAAGLSVDALEYGAKWHDDPEAKAAFRRAVVRLTVATAYLSSVFAALNAGFTTLHAVGAVDLGDWPRLLLVMSSLAAGALFDLHGRSYMNIGMTCAAILSTLSFFVLIVDGNGGNELAATIIFYLGSGFFVVFFTTKYAAVSLYARWSYFWPCMGRVVNNVCSMLVTAPAVAIISSQNVLAAIGAALVMFVGIAITLLGQLGQRADDAAMRDGLPLATDDLGGDLAPTCSDPEPVEAAELTSDERLDAFVATFGLTERERDILEVLVVSDQSVQDIATTLFLSRSTLYRHISSINKKAGTASRVALINFFWSWTPKD
;
A
#
# COMPACT_ATOMS: atom_id res chain seq x y z
N MET A 1 17.89 -13.89 0.49
CA MET A 1 16.59 -14.58 0.72
C MET A 1 16.19 -14.62 2.21
N GLY A 2 17.10 -14.77 3.16
CA GLY A 2 16.80 -14.84 4.59
C GLY A 2 16.08 -13.60 5.16
N ASP A 3 16.52 -12.41 4.79
CA ASP A 3 15.95 -11.16 5.30
C ASP A 3 14.49 -10.91 4.90
N THR A 4 14.12 -11.19 3.64
CA THR A 4 12.75 -11.00 3.15
C THR A 4 11.74 -11.83 3.94
N THR A 5 12.08 -13.10 4.22
CA THR A 5 11.21 -14.01 4.98
C THR A 5 11.04 -13.53 6.42
N ALA A 6 12.10 -12.99 7.02
CA ALA A 6 12.04 -12.41 8.36
C ALA A 6 11.11 -11.18 8.44
N TYR A 7 11.17 -10.27 7.45
CA TYR A 7 10.26 -9.13 7.38
C TYR A 7 8.80 -9.56 7.23
N LEU A 8 8.51 -10.49 6.32
CA LEU A 8 7.15 -11.01 6.11
C LEU A 8 6.61 -11.69 7.38
N ARG A 9 7.45 -12.52 8.05
CA ARG A 9 7.05 -13.20 9.28
C ARG A 9 6.75 -12.22 10.41
N ARG A 10 7.56 -11.16 10.57
CA ARG A 10 7.34 -10.12 11.59
C ARG A 10 6.09 -9.26 11.32
N GLY A 11 5.65 -9.13 10.07
CA GLY A 11 4.46 -8.36 9.67
C GLY A 11 3.28 -9.23 9.28
N ILE A 12 3.26 -10.51 9.68
CA ILE A 12 2.21 -11.46 9.28
C ILE A 12 0.80 -11.02 9.72
N ARG A 13 0.68 -10.36 10.86
CA ARG A 13 -0.60 -9.84 11.35
C ARG A 13 -1.17 -8.78 10.43
N GLU A 14 -0.34 -7.84 9.97
CA GLU A 14 -0.74 -6.77 9.06
C GLU A 14 -1.09 -7.33 7.67
N ILE A 15 -0.38 -8.36 7.21
CA ILE A 15 -0.70 -9.11 6.00
C ILE A 15 -2.06 -9.78 6.13
N ILE A 16 -2.33 -10.51 7.22
CA ILE A 16 -3.61 -11.18 7.46
C ILE A 16 -4.75 -10.16 7.61
N CYS A 17 -4.55 -9.05 8.32
CA CYS A 17 -5.57 -7.99 8.44
C CYS A 17 -5.94 -7.42 7.06
N LEU A 18 -4.96 -7.16 6.21
CA LEU A 18 -5.20 -6.64 4.86
C LEU A 18 -5.81 -7.71 3.95
N ALA A 19 -5.42 -8.98 4.10
CA ALA A 19 -6.01 -10.10 3.37
C ALA A 19 -7.49 -10.30 3.74
N LEU A 20 -7.83 -10.25 5.02
CA LEU A 20 -9.23 -10.32 5.47
C LEU A 20 -10.04 -9.13 4.95
N PHE A 21 -9.45 -7.93 4.88
CA PHE A 21 -10.11 -6.80 4.25
C PHE A 21 -10.41 -7.08 2.77
N PHE A 22 -9.45 -7.57 2.01
CA PHE A 22 -9.68 -7.90 0.59
C PHE A 22 -10.75 -8.97 0.43
N PHE A 23 -10.70 -10.03 1.25
CA PHE A 23 -11.73 -11.07 1.23
C PHE A 23 -13.10 -10.51 1.55
N THR A 24 -13.26 -9.83 2.69
CA THR A 24 -14.57 -9.34 3.14
C THR A 24 -15.16 -8.29 2.20
N PHE A 25 -14.30 -7.46 1.58
CA PHE A 25 -14.71 -6.46 0.61
C PHE A 25 -15.26 -7.13 -0.65
N LEU A 26 -14.48 -8.02 -1.27
CA LEU A 26 -14.86 -8.73 -2.49
C LEU A 26 -16.04 -9.69 -2.28
N ALA A 27 -16.12 -10.34 -1.12
CA ALA A 27 -17.22 -11.24 -0.80
C ALA A 27 -18.52 -10.48 -0.48
N CYS A 28 -18.43 -9.27 0.11
CA CYS A 28 -19.58 -8.40 0.34
C CYS A 28 -20.12 -7.86 -0.99
N GLU A 29 -19.24 -7.47 -1.92
CA GLU A 29 -19.56 -7.05 -3.28
C GLU A 29 -20.31 -8.17 -4.02
N TYR A 30 -19.75 -9.38 -4.04
CA TYR A 30 -20.39 -10.55 -4.64
C TYR A 30 -21.75 -10.89 -4.01
N LEU A 31 -21.85 -10.85 -2.67
CA LEU A 31 -23.12 -11.06 -1.98
C LEU A 31 -24.17 -10.03 -2.36
N PHE A 32 -23.77 -8.74 -2.47
CA PHE A 32 -24.65 -7.68 -2.89
C PHE A 32 -25.19 -7.91 -4.32
N ASP A 33 -24.30 -8.30 -5.26
CA ASP A 33 -24.68 -8.57 -6.65
C ASP A 33 -25.69 -9.71 -6.76
N VAL A 34 -25.46 -10.81 -6.04
CA VAL A 34 -26.38 -11.93 -5.99
C VAL A 34 -27.74 -11.53 -5.42
N ARG A 35 -27.75 -10.72 -4.35
CA ARG A 35 -28.99 -10.30 -3.69
C ARG A 35 -29.78 -9.26 -4.50
N ILE A 36 -29.09 -8.27 -5.11
CA ILE A 36 -29.75 -7.24 -5.89
C ILE A 36 -30.30 -7.79 -7.22
N ALA A 37 -29.64 -8.80 -7.80
CA ALA A 37 -30.06 -9.45 -9.04
C ALA A 37 -31.44 -10.15 -8.91
N GLU A 38 -31.92 -10.44 -7.69
CA GLU A 38 -33.27 -10.96 -7.45
C GLU A 38 -34.36 -9.92 -7.74
N PHE A 39 -34.02 -8.63 -7.80
CA PHE A 39 -34.99 -7.53 -7.85
C PHE A 39 -34.87 -6.63 -9.07
N VAL A 40 -33.71 -6.58 -9.74
CA VAL A 40 -33.43 -5.63 -10.79
C VAL A 40 -32.84 -6.31 -12.03
N SER A 41 -32.78 -5.56 -13.15
CA SER A 41 -32.19 -6.08 -14.40
C SER A 41 -30.68 -6.22 -14.33
N PRO A 42 -30.03 -7.06 -15.16
CA PRO A 42 -28.57 -7.25 -15.17
C PRO A 42 -27.77 -5.95 -15.30
N ASN A 43 -28.21 -5.01 -16.11
CA ASN A 43 -27.54 -3.71 -16.25
C ASN A 43 -27.66 -2.85 -14.99
N GLU A 44 -28.78 -2.93 -14.30
CA GLU A 44 -29.00 -2.21 -13.05
C GLU A 44 -28.17 -2.80 -11.91
N VAL A 45 -27.93 -4.12 -11.87
CA VAL A 45 -27.04 -4.77 -10.90
C VAL A 45 -25.69 -4.07 -10.91
N VAL A 46 -25.07 -3.91 -12.09
CA VAL A 46 -23.73 -3.32 -12.25
C VAL A 46 -23.72 -1.85 -11.82
N ILE A 47 -24.79 -1.11 -12.06
CA ILE A 47 -24.94 0.28 -11.63
C ILE A 47 -25.06 0.38 -10.12
N TYR A 48 -25.91 -0.44 -9.49
CA TYR A 48 -26.05 -0.45 -8.03
C TYR A 48 -24.79 -0.93 -7.31
N GLU A 49 -24.08 -1.94 -7.85
CA GLU A 49 -22.74 -2.35 -7.39
C GLU A 49 -21.79 -1.15 -7.34
N SER A 50 -21.68 -0.39 -8.42
CA SER A 50 -20.79 0.75 -8.49
C SER A 50 -21.13 1.87 -7.49
N LEU A 51 -22.42 2.09 -7.22
CA LEU A 51 -22.88 3.04 -6.19
C LEU A 51 -22.51 2.59 -4.78
N VAL A 52 -22.67 1.31 -4.49
CA VAL A 52 -22.33 0.70 -3.20
C VAL A 52 -20.80 0.75 -2.98
N LEU A 53 -20.01 0.48 -4.02
CA LEU A 53 -18.56 0.70 -4.01
C LEU A 53 -18.19 2.17 -3.72
N GLY A 54 -18.92 3.12 -4.34
CA GLY A 54 -18.78 4.55 -4.06
C GLY A 54 -19.02 4.90 -2.58
N ALA A 55 -19.96 4.25 -1.91
CA ALA A 55 -20.20 4.47 -0.48
C ALA A 55 -18.99 4.11 0.41
N SER A 56 -18.17 3.15 0.00
CA SER A 56 -16.95 2.79 0.72
C SER A 56 -15.95 3.95 0.82
N VAL A 57 -15.96 4.86 -0.16
CA VAL A 57 -15.10 6.05 -0.18
C VAL A 57 -15.32 6.92 1.04
N ILE A 58 -16.57 7.05 1.48
CA ILE A 58 -16.92 7.79 2.70
C ILE A 58 -16.19 7.18 3.91
N GLY A 59 -16.26 5.86 4.06
CA GLY A 59 -15.58 5.14 5.13
C GLY A 59 -14.06 5.31 5.10
N PHE A 60 -13.46 5.22 3.91
CA PHE A 60 -12.02 5.43 3.73
C PHE A 60 -11.56 6.82 4.17
N PHE A 61 -12.39 7.86 4.00
CA PHE A 61 -12.08 9.23 4.44
C PHE A 61 -12.37 9.48 5.92
N VAL A 62 -13.45 8.93 6.45
CA VAL A 62 -13.87 9.17 7.85
C VAL A 62 -12.75 8.78 8.82
N ARG A 63 -12.09 7.65 8.63
CA ARG A 63 -11.06 7.15 9.55
C ARG A 63 -9.83 8.07 9.65
N PRO A 64 -9.17 8.51 8.56
CA PRO A 64 -8.06 9.46 8.64
C PRO A 64 -8.48 10.84 9.18
N ILE A 65 -9.66 11.32 8.80
CA ILE A 65 -10.19 12.61 9.31
C ILE A 65 -10.33 12.55 10.84
N LEU A 66 -10.92 11.49 11.38
CA LEU A 66 -11.03 11.31 12.83
C LEU A 66 -9.66 11.22 13.49
N TYR A 67 -8.70 10.54 12.86
CA TYR A 67 -7.34 10.38 13.39
C TYR A 67 -6.66 11.74 13.61
N TYR A 68 -6.82 12.69 12.68
CA TYR A 68 -6.15 14.00 12.77
C TYR A 68 -6.95 15.04 13.55
N HIS A 69 -8.27 14.97 13.56
CA HIS A 69 -9.12 16.00 14.16
C HIS A 69 -9.75 15.61 15.50
N ARG A 70 -10.04 14.31 15.70
CA ARG A 70 -10.70 13.81 16.93
C ARG A 70 -10.15 12.42 17.33
N PRO A 71 -8.88 12.33 17.72
CA PRO A 71 -8.24 11.03 18.03
C PRO A 71 -8.98 10.25 19.14
N HIS A 72 -9.59 10.94 20.12
CA HIS A 72 -10.36 10.29 21.19
C HIS A 72 -11.64 9.60 20.71
N ALA A 73 -12.20 10.01 19.56
CA ALA A 73 -13.41 9.39 19.02
C ALA A 73 -13.14 8.10 18.24
N ILE A 74 -11.88 7.81 17.90
CA ILE A 74 -11.50 6.65 17.05
C ILE A 74 -11.97 5.35 17.67
N ASP A 75 -11.90 5.23 18.97
CA ASP A 75 -12.20 4.04 19.72
C ASP A 75 -13.68 3.67 19.62
N ALA A 76 -14.50 4.59 20.03
CA ALA A 76 -15.95 4.41 19.95
C ALA A 76 -16.41 4.26 18.49
N THR A 77 -15.81 5.03 17.56
CA THR A 77 -16.19 4.92 16.15
C THR A 77 -15.79 3.56 15.56
N SER A 78 -14.62 3.01 15.95
CA SER A 78 -14.20 1.68 15.48
C SER A 78 -15.11 0.57 16.01
N ASP A 79 -15.52 0.67 17.28
CA ASP A 79 -16.46 -0.29 17.89
C ASP A 79 -17.81 -0.24 17.19
N VAL A 80 -18.36 0.96 17.02
CA VAL A 80 -19.62 1.19 16.32
C VAL A 80 -19.55 0.69 14.87
N THR A 81 -18.47 0.99 14.16
CA THR A 81 -18.30 0.54 12.77
C THR A 81 -18.22 -0.98 12.68
N GLY A 82 -17.57 -1.64 13.63
CA GLY A 82 -17.52 -3.11 13.68
C GLY A 82 -18.92 -3.72 13.86
N VAL A 83 -19.74 -3.19 14.76
CA VAL A 83 -21.12 -3.62 14.98
C VAL A 83 -21.99 -3.34 13.74
N LEU A 84 -21.83 -2.13 13.15
CA LEU A 84 -22.58 -1.76 11.94
C LEU A 84 -22.23 -2.66 10.75
N LEU A 85 -20.96 -3.05 10.58
CA LEU A 85 -20.54 -3.97 9.52
C LEU A 85 -21.26 -5.31 9.64
N VAL A 86 -21.21 -5.93 10.82
CA VAL A 86 -21.85 -7.23 11.04
C VAL A 86 -23.36 -7.13 10.89
N ALA A 87 -23.99 -6.10 11.46
CA ALA A 87 -25.42 -5.87 11.34
C ALA A 87 -25.86 -5.65 9.89
N ALA A 88 -25.10 -4.87 9.12
CA ALA A 88 -25.40 -4.61 7.71
C ALA A 88 -25.23 -5.87 6.84
N LEU A 89 -24.22 -6.72 7.11
CA LEU A 89 -24.09 -8.01 6.43
C LEU A 89 -25.24 -8.95 6.74
N LEU A 90 -25.68 -9.04 8.00
CA LEU A 90 -26.85 -9.84 8.36
C LEU A 90 -28.12 -9.29 7.72
N LEU A 91 -28.29 -7.96 7.69
CA LEU A 91 -29.40 -7.30 7.03
C LEU A 91 -29.42 -7.61 5.53
N LEU A 92 -28.26 -7.58 4.86
CA LEU A 92 -28.11 -7.90 3.43
C LEU A 92 -28.46 -9.37 3.15
N ILE A 93 -28.04 -10.29 4.02
CA ILE A 93 -28.34 -11.72 3.91
C ILE A 93 -29.84 -11.98 4.04
N MET A 94 -30.51 -11.30 4.97
CA MET A 94 -31.94 -11.54 5.30
C MET A 94 -32.90 -10.63 4.54
N ALA A 95 -32.39 -9.75 3.66
CA ALA A 95 -33.21 -8.77 2.95
C ALA A 95 -34.23 -9.46 2.03
N VAL A 96 -35.47 -9.01 2.09
CA VAL A 96 -36.60 -9.47 1.25
C VAL A 96 -37.15 -8.34 0.36
N ARG A 97 -36.53 -7.14 0.41
CA ARG A 97 -36.95 -5.96 -0.32
C ARG A 97 -35.71 -5.25 -0.88
N VAL A 98 -35.84 -4.73 -2.09
CA VAL A 98 -34.75 -4.05 -2.80
C VAL A 98 -34.15 -2.88 -2.01
N GLU A 99 -34.98 -2.09 -1.33
CA GLU A 99 -34.51 -0.94 -0.54
C GLU A 99 -33.63 -1.39 0.64
N VAL A 100 -33.93 -2.57 1.22
CA VAL A 100 -33.15 -3.14 2.33
C VAL A 100 -31.81 -3.68 1.84
N VAL A 101 -31.79 -4.30 0.64
CA VAL A 101 -30.55 -4.73 -0.03
C VAL A 101 -29.65 -3.54 -0.29
N ILE A 102 -30.18 -2.48 -0.88
CA ILE A 102 -29.41 -1.26 -1.19
C ILE A 102 -28.89 -0.62 0.10
N ALA A 103 -29.75 -0.43 1.11
CA ALA A 103 -29.33 0.17 2.39
C ALA A 103 -28.28 -0.68 3.10
N GLY A 104 -28.44 -2.01 3.15
CA GLY A 104 -27.48 -2.95 3.71
C GLY A 104 -26.13 -2.88 3.00
N GLY A 105 -26.13 -2.88 1.66
CA GLY A 105 -24.93 -2.73 0.84
C GLY A 105 -24.18 -1.42 1.08
N LEU A 106 -24.88 -0.29 1.09
CA LEU A 106 -24.31 1.02 1.34
C LEU A 106 -23.65 1.12 2.71
N VAL A 107 -24.33 0.64 3.76
CA VAL A 107 -23.80 0.65 5.13
C VAL A 107 -22.62 -0.32 5.27
N ALA A 108 -22.74 -1.54 4.73
CA ALA A 108 -21.66 -2.52 4.77
C ALA A 108 -20.38 -2.01 4.08
N CYS A 109 -20.52 -1.48 2.85
CA CYS A 109 -19.37 -0.94 2.11
C CYS A 109 -18.77 0.31 2.77
N CYS A 110 -19.58 1.20 3.34
CA CYS A 110 -19.08 2.33 4.12
C CYS A 110 -18.28 1.84 5.35
N ALA A 111 -18.80 0.87 6.10
CA ALA A 111 -18.08 0.28 7.24
C ALA A 111 -16.81 -0.45 6.81
N LEU A 112 -16.85 -1.21 5.69
CA LEU A 112 -15.66 -1.84 5.11
C LEU A 112 -14.62 -0.81 4.65
N GLY A 113 -15.02 0.34 4.11
CA GLY A 113 -14.12 1.45 3.80
C GLY A 113 -13.36 1.95 5.03
N TYR A 114 -14.05 2.11 6.18
CA TYR A 114 -13.41 2.49 7.44
C TYR A 114 -12.41 1.43 7.93
N CYS A 115 -12.80 0.15 7.93
CA CYS A 115 -11.92 -0.96 8.28
C CYS A 115 -10.73 -1.06 7.32
N GLY A 116 -10.98 -0.89 6.03
CA GLY A 116 -9.97 -0.88 4.97
C GLY A 116 -8.94 0.23 5.13
N SER A 117 -9.37 1.45 5.46
CA SER A 117 -8.47 2.56 5.78
C SER A 117 -7.51 2.20 6.91
N THR A 118 -8.03 1.57 7.98
CA THR A 118 -7.22 1.13 9.12
C THR A 118 -6.23 0.02 8.73
N ALA A 119 -6.68 -0.97 7.95
CA ALA A 119 -5.85 -2.09 7.50
C ALA A 119 -4.69 -1.59 6.61
N HIS A 120 -4.97 -0.73 5.61
CA HIS A 120 -3.97 -0.14 4.74
C HIS A 120 -2.97 0.73 5.51
N ALA A 121 -3.43 1.55 6.48
CA ALA A 121 -2.55 2.38 7.28
C ALA A 121 -1.62 1.54 8.17
N ASN A 122 -2.12 0.47 8.81
CA ASN A 122 -1.31 -0.45 9.60
C ASN A 122 -0.29 -1.19 8.72
N PHE A 123 -0.72 -1.66 7.55
CA PHE A 123 0.13 -2.29 6.56
C PHE A 123 1.27 -1.35 6.10
N ALA A 124 0.95 -0.12 5.72
CA ALA A 124 1.94 0.85 5.26
C ALA A 124 2.95 1.18 6.35
N ARG A 125 2.52 1.39 7.61
CA ARG A 125 3.43 1.62 8.74
C ARG A 125 4.44 0.50 8.91
N ARG A 126 4.05 -0.74 8.62
CA ARG A 126 4.91 -1.92 8.79
C ARG A 126 5.85 -2.13 7.61
N PHE A 127 5.34 -1.96 6.38
CA PHE A 127 6.03 -2.42 5.18
C PHE A 127 6.57 -1.31 4.27
N ALA A 128 6.12 -0.05 4.39
CA ALA A 128 6.45 0.99 3.43
C ALA A 128 7.96 1.21 3.23
N ARG A 129 8.77 1.01 4.29
CA ARG A 129 10.23 1.13 4.29
C ARG A 129 10.97 -0.18 3.99
N THR A 130 10.26 -1.29 3.87
CA THR A 130 10.90 -2.59 3.66
C THR A 130 11.15 -2.85 2.17
N PRO A 131 12.17 -3.63 1.82
CA PRO A 131 12.43 -4.01 0.43
C PRO A 131 11.39 -4.99 -0.12
N CYS A 132 10.50 -5.53 0.72
CA CYS A 132 9.47 -6.51 0.35
C CYS A 132 8.04 -5.95 0.39
N LEU A 133 7.86 -4.63 0.25
CA LEU A 133 6.56 -3.97 0.30
C LEU A 133 5.58 -4.53 -0.73
N ALA A 134 6.01 -4.69 -1.99
CA ALA A 134 5.15 -5.19 -3.05
C ALA A 134 4.81 -6.67 -2.87
N ARG A 135 5.76 -7.50 -2.41
CA ARG A 135 5.49 -8.91 -2.06
C ARG A 135 4.51 -9.03 -0.90
N ALA A 136 4.62 -8.19 0.12
CA ALA A 136 3.68 -8.18 1.24
C ALA A 136 2.27 -7.77 0.78
N ALA A 137 2.14 -6.74 -0.07
CA ALA A 137 0.87 -6.31 -0.65
C ALA A 137 0.25 -7.40 -1.53
N ALA A 138 1.07 -8.02 -2.38
CA ALA A 138 0.67 -9.13 -3.24
C ALA A 138 0.20 -10.33 -2.43
N LEU A 139 0.92 -10.70 -1.38
CA LEU A 139 0.55 -11.82 -0.50
C LEU A 139 -0.78 -11.54 0.20
N SER A 140 -0.98 -10.32 0.70
CA SER A 140 -2.25 -9.92 1.32
C SER A 140 -3.43 -10.03 0.35
N TYR A 141 -3.25 -9.53 -0.88
CA TYR A 141 -4.31 -9.58 -1.90
C TYR A 141 -4.57 -11.01 -2.36
N ALA A 142 -3.51 -11.76 -2.69
CA ALA A 142 -3.58 -13.15 -3.12
C ALA A 142 -4.30 -14.05 -2.07
N MET A 143 -3.98 -13.89 -0.78
CA MET A 143 -4.65 -14.61 0.29
C MET A 143 -6.15 -14.27 0.37
N GLY A 144 -6.51 -12.99 0.27
CA GLY A 144 -7.91 -12.56 0.30
C GLY A 144 -8.71 -13.13 -0.87
N VAL A 145 -8.18 -13.07 -2.09
CA VAL A 145 -8.81 -13.66 -3.29
C VAL A 145 -8.87 -15.18 -3.20
N LEU A 146 -7.80 -15.83 -2.72
CA LEU A 146 -7.79 -17.29 -2.56
C LEU A 146 -8.88 -17.78 -1.60
N VAL A 147 -9.05 -17.10 -0.45
CA VAL A 147 -10.12 -17.42 0.49
C VAL A 147 -11.49 -17.26 -0.17
N GLN A 148 -11.68 -16.22 -1.02
CA GLN A 148 -12.93 -16.02 -1.74
C GLN A 148 -13.20 -17.14 -2.76
N VAL A 149 -12.19 -17.52 -3.55
CA VAL A 149 -12.33 -18.61 -4.53
C VAL A 149 -12.62 -19.94 -3.82
N LEU A 150 -11.90 -20.23 -2.74
CA LEU A 150 -12.15 -21.45 -1.96
C LEU A 150 -13.55 -21.44 -1.33
N ASN A 151 -14.01 -20.29 -0.81
CA ASN A 151 -15.37 -20.17 -0.29
C ASN A 151 -16.43 -20.43 -1.37
N HIS A 152 -16.19 -19.94 -2.60
CA HIS A 152 -17.10 -20.15 -3.71
C HIS A 152 -17.10 -21.62 -4.22
N MET A 153 -15.92 -22.22 -4.36
CA MET A 153 -15.79 -23.56 -4.93
C MET A 153 -16.09 -24.70 -3.96
N VAL A 154 -15.82 -24.51 -2.66
CA VAL A 154 -15.89 -25.59 -1.65
C VAL A 154 -17.18 -25.52 -0.84
N MET A 155 -17.68 -24.31 -0.53
CA MET A 155 -18.88 -24.16 0.29
C MET A 155 -20.14 -24.21 -0.57
N PRO A 156 -21.20 -24.90 -0.11
CA PRO A 156 -22.49 -24.85 -0.79
C PRO A 156 -23.00 -23.41 -0.91
N VAL A 157 -23.62 -23.11 -2.05
CA VAL A 157 -24.21 -21.78 -2.29
C VAL A 157 -25.25 -21.44 -1.22
N GLY A 158 -25.28 -20.20 -0.77
CA GLY A 158 -26.22 -19.69 0.22
C GLY A 158 -25.63 -19.51 1.63
N ILE A 159 -26.33 -19.96 2.64
CA ILE A 159 -26.03 -19.72 4.07
C ILE A 159 -24.57 -20.08 4.45
N PRO A 160 -23.96 -21.21 4.01
CA PRO A 160 -22.59 -21.54 4.38
C PRO A 160 -21.57 -20.52 3.87
N GLN A 161 -21.69 -20.08 2.61
CA GLN A 161 -20.78 -19.04 2.05
C GLN A 161 -20.94 -17.70 2.79
N GLN A 162 -22.17 -17.33 3.11
CA GLN A 162 -22.50 -16.12 3.84
C GLN A 162 -21.98 -16.16 5.28
N ALA A 163 -22.03 -17.32 5.94
CA ALA A 163 -21.49 -17.51 7.28
C ALA A 163 -19.95 -17.30 7.31
N VAL A 164 -19.23 -17.80 6.30
CA VAL A 164 -17.78 -17.56 6.18
C VAL A 164 -17.49 -16.05 6.07
N LEU A 165 -18.26 -15.31 5.27
CA LEU A 165 -18.12 -13.85 5.16
C LEU A 165 -18.29 -13.17 6.52
N VAL A 166 -19.38 -13.49 7.26
CA VAL A 166 -19.64 -12.88 8.58
C VAL A 166 -18.55 -13.24 9.59
N VAL A 167 -18.10 -14.49 9.63
CA VAL A 167 -17.01 -14.93 10.52
C VAL A 167 -15.71 -14.18 10.20
N CYS A 168 -15.36 -14.06 8.92
CA CYS A 168 -14.16 -13.31 8.51
C CYS A 168 -14.29 -11.81 8.81
N ALA A 169 -15.46 -11.21 8.66
CA ALA A 169 -15.70 -9.82 9.04
C ALA A 169 -15.51 -9.60 10.56
N ILE A 170 -16.02 -10.51 11.38
CA ILE A 170 -15.81 -10.48 12.83
C ILE A 170 -14.32 -10.65 13.16
N ALA A 171 -13.62 -11.58 12.51
CA ALA A 171 -12.20 -11.80 12.69
C ALA A 171 -11.38 -10.56 12.30
N GLN A 172 -11.72 -9.90 11.19
CA GLN A 172 -11.11 -8.63 10.76
C GLN A 172 -11.26 -7.55 11.83
N VAL A 173 -12.47 -7.33 12.33
CA VAL A 173 -12.75 -6.34 13.37
C VAL A 173 -11.96 -6.68 14.65
N ALA A 174 -11.96 -7.93 15.08
CA ALA A 174 -11.24 -8.39 16.27
C ALA A 174 -9.72 -8.17 16.14
N LEU A 175 -9.13 -8.46 14.98
CA LEU A 175 -7.70 -8.24 14.71
C LEU A 175 -7.33 -6.76 14.70
N LEU A 176 -8.18 -5.90 14.13
CA LEU A 176 -7.97 -4.45 14.14
C LEU A 176 -8.02 -3.88 15.57
N HIS A 177 -8.94 -4.38 16.41
CA HIS A 177 -9.00 -4.01 17.83
C HIS A 177 -7.81 -4.55 18.63
N GLY A 178 -7.42 -5.81 18.39
CA GLY A 178 -6.25 -6.43 19.05
C GLY A 178 -4.95 -5.70 18.74
N ALA A 179 -4.76 -5.28 17.51
CA ALA A 179 -3.61 -4.48 17.08
C ALA A 179 -3.49 -3.17 17.86
N ARG A 180 -4.62 -2.56 18.15
CA ARG A 180 -4.71 -1.31 18.87
C ARG A 180 -4.45 -1.47 20.37
N ARG A 181 -5.05 -2.50 21.01
CA ARG A 181 -4.81 -2.80 22.43
C ARG A 181 -3.34 -3.14 22.69
N ALA A 182 -2.70 -3.87 21.76
CA ALA A 182 -1.27 -4.15 21.84
C ALA A 182 -0.45 -2.85 21.82
N LYS A 183 -0.76 -1.91 20.89
CA LYS A 183 -0.10 -0.61 20.81
C LYS A 183 -0.24 0.21 22.09
N LEU A 184 -1.45 0.28 22.66
CA LEU A 184 -1.70 1.00 23.91
C LEU A 184 -0.97 0.37 25.10
N ARG A 185 -0.83 -0.95 25.11
CA ARG A 185 -0.06 -1.68 26.14
C ARG A 185 1.43 -1.39 26.02
N ASP A 186 1.96 -1.40 24.81
CA ASP A 186 3.35 -1.09 24.52
C ASP A 186 3.70 0.36 24.88
N GLU A 187 2.82 1.33 24.55
CA GLU A 187 2.98 2.74 24.93
C GLU A 187 2.87 2.99 26.43
N SER A 188 2.27 2.06 27.19
CA SER A 188 2.10 2.15 28.67
C SER A 188 3.20 1.42 29.43
N ASP A 189 4.08 0.68 28.76
CA ASP A 189 5.19 -0.03 29.38
C ASP A 189 6.39 0.92 29.54
N PRO A 190 6.82 1.26 30.77
CA PRO A 190 7.96 2.15 31.01
C PRO A 190 9.29 1.59 30.47
N ASN A 191 9.37 0.29 30.17
CA ASN A 191 10.53 -0.37 29.56
C ASN A 191 10.35 -0.59 28.05
N PHE A 192 9.31 -0.03 27.45
CA PHE A 192 9.07 -0.15 26.02
C PHE A 192 10.10 0.68 25.25
N GLU A 193 11.11 0.03 24.71
CA GLU A 193 11.92 0.58 23.63
C GLU A 193 11.06 0.57 22.35
N PRO A 194 10.80 1.72 21.75
CA PRO A 194 10.12 1.78 20.46
C PRO A 194 10.98 1.03 19.45
N SER A 195 10.65 -0.25 19.25
CA SER A 195 11.29 -1.08 18.24
C SER A 195 11.37 -0.26 16.95
N ALA A 196 12.54 -0.24 16.31
CA ALA A 196 12.83 0.47 15.05
C ALA A 196 11.87 0.17 13.88
N ALA A 197 10.82 -0.58 14.12
CA ALA A 197 9.69 -0.89 13.24
C ALA A 197 8.50 0.08 13.39
N GLY A 198 8.44 0.91 14.43
CA GLY A 198 7.55 2.07 14.51
C GLY A 198 8.18 3.25 13.77
N LEU A 199 7.40 4.07 13.09
CA LEU A 199 7.86 5.37 12.61
C LEU A 199 8.61 6.05 13.77
N SER A 200 9.94 6.07 13.70
CA SER A 200 10.74 6.82 14.67
C SER A 200 10.27 8.27 14.63
N VAL A 201 10.32 8.92 15.78
CA VAL A 201 10.06 10.38 15.89
C VAL A 201 10.89 11.13 14.85
N ASP A 202 12.07 10.60 14.50
CA ASP A 202 12.95 11.10 13.45
C ASP A 202 12.33 11.11 12.04
N ALA A 203 11.43 10.18 11.73
CA ALA A 203 10.72 10.18 10.44
C ALA A 203 9.62 11.22 10.37
N LEU A 204 8.97 11.54 11.50
CA LEU A 204 8.03 12.66 11.60
C LEU A 204 8.78 13.99 11.56
N GLU A 205 9.96 14.05 12.18
CA GLU A 205 10.80 15.25 12.21
C GLU A 205 11.53 15.47 10.88
N TYR A 206 11.92 14.39 10.20
CA TYR A 206 12.48 14.44 8.84
C TYR A 206 11.40 14.84 7.81
N GLY A 207 10.20 14.34 7.95
CA GLY A 207 9.03 14.79 7.19
C GLY A 207 8.72 16.28 7.42
N ALA A 208 8.99 16.82 8.62
CA ALA A 208 8.81 18.24 8.91
C ALA A 208 9.84 19.12 8.17
N LYS A 209 11.13 18.74 8.14
CA LYS A 209 12.17 19.49 7.39
C LYS A 209 11.93 19.47 5.88
N TRP A 210 11.47 18.35 5.35
CA TRP A 210 11.15 18.19 3.93
C TRP A 210 9.94 19.05 3.51
N HIS A 211 9.00 19.29 4.44
CA HIS A 211 7.86 20.18 4.22
C HIS A 211 8.23 21.67 4.21
N ASP A 212 9.42 22.05 4.68
CA ASP A 212 9.89 23.42 4.67
C ASP A 212 10.67 23.77 3.39
N ASP A 213 11.10 22.76 2.60
CA ASP A 213 11.72 22.95 1.31
C ASP A 213 10.66 23.12 0.20
N PRO A 214 10.56 24.31 -0.43
CA PRO A 214 9.57 24.56 -1.47
C PRO A 214 9.79 23.73 -2.74
N GLU A 215 11.02 23.35 -3.08
CA GLU A 215 11.31 22.52 -4.26
C GLU A 215 10.92 21.08 -4.03
N ALA A 216 11.29 20.50 -2.90
CA ALA A 216 10.90 19.15 -2.50
C ALA A 216 9.38 19.01 -2.39
N LYS A 217 8.71 20.01 -1.82
CA LYS A 217 7.24 20.07 -1.75
C LYS A 217 6.58 20.13 -3.13
N ALA A 218 7.15 20.88 -4.06
CA ALA A 218 6.68 20.98 -5.43
C ALA A 218 6.89 19.65 -6.18
N ALA A 219 8.05 19.00 -6.01
CA ALA A 219 8.37 17.69 -6.60
C ALA A 219 7.41 16.61 -6.08
N PHE A 220 7.17 16.53 -4.76
CA PHE A 220 6.20 15.62 -4.17
C PHE A 220 4.80 15.84 -4.72
N ARG A 221 4.33 17.10 -4.78
CA ARG A 221 3.01 17.42 -5.34
C ARG A 221 2.90 16.96 -6.79
N ARG A 222 3.93 17.19 -7.62
CA ARG A 222 3.95 16.72 -9.02
C ARG A 222 3.89 15.19 -9.10
N ALA A 223 4.69 14.49 -8.31
CA ALA A 223 4.73 13.03 -8.27
C ALA A 223 3.39 12.44 -7.85
N VAL A 224 2.77 12.97 -6.79
CA VAL A 224 1.46 12.53 -6.30
C VAL A 224 0.34 12.81 -7.30
N VAL A 225 0.33 13.98 -7.92
CA VAL A 225 -0.66 14.31 -8.96
C VAL A 225 -0.53 13.33 -10.15
N ARG A 226 0.69 13.09 -10.63
CA ARG A 226 0.93 12.12 -11.71
C ARG A 226 0.49 10.71 -11.33
N LEU A 227 0.83 10.25 -10.12
CA LEU A 227 0.40 8.95 -9.62
C LEU A 227 -1.12 8.86 -9.56
N THR A 228 -1.79 9.90 -9.03
CA THR A 228 -3.26 9.91 -8.91
C THR A 228 -3.93 9.91 -10.28
N VAL A 229 -3.44 10.71 -11.23
CA VAL A 229 -3.95 10.73 -12.62
C VAL A 229 -3.73 9.38 -13.30
N ALA A 230 -2.54 8.79 -13.18
CA ALA A 230 -2.26 7.48 -13.74
C ALA A 230 -3.14 6.38 -13.12
N THR A 231 -3.30 6.40 -11.79
CA THR A 231 -4.18 5.46 -11.10
C THR A 231 -5.65 5.66 -11.48
N ALA A 232 -6.13 6.89 -11.58
CA ALA A 232 -7.51 7.19 -12.00
C ALA A 232 -7.78 6.71 -13.43
N TYR A 233 -6.82 6.93 -14.33
CA TYR A 233 -6.92 6.44 -15.68
C TYR A 233 -6.98 4.90 -15.76
N LEU A 234 -6.02 4.22 -15.10
CA LEU A 234 -6.01 2.76 -15.04
C LEU A 234 -7.28 2.21 -14.36
N SER A 235 -7.72 2.85 -13.26
CA SER A 235 -8.99 2.50 -12.59
C SER A 235 -10.19 2.62 -13.53
N SER A 236 -10.22 3.64 -14.38
CA SER A 236 -11.29 3.81 -15.36
C SER A 236 -11.30 2.69 -16.41
N VAL A 237 -10.12 2.27 -16.87
CA VAL A 237 -9.99 1.13 -17.80
C VAL A 237 -10.48 -0.15 -17.13
N PHE A 238 -9.99 -0.45 -15.92
CA PHE A 238 -10.39 -1.66 -15.19
C PHE A 238 -11.87 -1.62 -14.78
N ALA A 239 -12.43 -0.46 -14.46
CA ALA A 239 -13.86 -0.31 -14.18
C ALA A 239 -14.73 -0.61 -15.40
N ALA A 240 -14.34 -0.12 -16.58
CA ALA A 240 -15.06 -0.41 -17.83
C ALA A 240 -15.02 -1.92 -18.17
N LEU A 241 -13.87 -2.56 -17.98
CA LEU A 241 -13.71 -4.01 -18.16
C LEU A 241 -14.56 -4.80 -17.14
N ASN A 242 -14.49 -4.42 -15.86
CA ASN A 242 -15.29 -5.05 -14.81
C ASN A 242 -16.79 -4.95 -15.11
N ALA A 243 -17.27 -3.77 -15.54
CA ALA A 243 -18.67 -3.58 -15.92
C ALA A 243 -19.11 -4.56 -17.02
N GLY A 244 -18.25 -4.82 -18.01
CA GLY A 244 -18.49 -5.84 -19.04
C GLY A 244 -18.61 -7.24 -18.50
N PHE A 245 -17.66 -7.65 -17.65
CA PHE A 245 -17.65 -9.01 -17.07
C PHE A 245 -18.78 -9.19 -16.06
N THR A 246 -19.11 -8.21 -15.23
CA THR A 246 -20.27 -8.28 -14.32
C THR A 246 -21.58 -8.37 -15.09
N THR A 247 -21.71 -7.67 -16.22
CA THR A 247 -22.88 -7.81 -17.11
C THR A 247 -22.99 -9.23 -17.67
N LEU A 248 -21.89 -9.82 -18.13
CA LEU A 248 -21.85 -11.20 -18.62
C LEU A 248 -22.19 -12.22 -17.50
N HIS A 249 -21.71 -11.97 -16.29
CA HIS A 249 -22.06 -12.77 -15.13
C HIS A 249 -23.55 -12.67 -14.78
N ALA A 250 -24.11 -11.47 -14.80
CA ALA A 250 -25.51 -11.23 -14.48
C ALA A 250 -26.50 -11.88 -15.50
N VAL A 251 -26.05 -12.07 -16.74
CA VAL A 251 -26.83 -12.84 -17.76
C VAL A 251 -26.47 -14.34 -17.77
N GLY A 252 -25.59 -14.81 -16.88
CA GLY A 252 -25.22 -16.23 -16.75
C GLY A 252 -24.23 -16.73 -17.81
N ALA A 253 -23.62 -15.86 -18.61
CA ALA A 253 -22.67 -16.25 -19.65
C ALA A 253 -21.29 -16.66 -19.06
N VAL A 254 -20.88 -16.03 -17.97
CA VAL A 254 -19.60 -16.29 -17.27
C VAL A 254 -19.85 -16.35 -15.76
N ASP A 255 -19.23 -17.30 -15.06
CA ASP A 255 -19.17 -17.26 -13.59
C ASP A 255 -17.88 -16.58 -13.12
N LEU A 256 -18.01 -15.40 -12.52
CA LEU A 256 -16.88 -14.64 -11.98
C LEU A 256 -16.27 -15.28 -10.72
N GLY A 257 -16.97 -16.21 -10.07
CA GLY A 257 -16.49 -16.97 -8.92
C GLY A 257 -15.63 -18.19 -9.27
N ASP A 258 -15.66 -18.63 -10.52
CA ASP A 258 -15.04 -19.86 -11.01
C ASP A 258 -13.50 -19.81 -11.07
N TRP A 259 -12.91 -20.96 -11.46
CA TRP A 259 -11.45 -21.20 -11.48
C TRP A 259 -10.59 -20.12 -12.17
N PRO A 260 -11.03 -19.39 -13.23
CA PRO A 260 -10.20 -18.36 -13.84
C PRO A 260 -9.76 -17.27 -12.85
N ARG A 261 -10.53 -17.07 -11.76
CA ARG A 261 -10.17 -16.13 -10.69
C ARG A 261 -8.89 -16.53 -9.93
N LEU A 262 -8.45 -17.81 -9.98
CA LEU A 262 -7.16 -18.24 -9.46
C LEU A 262 -5.99 -17.58 -10.18
N LEU A 263 -6.16 -17.19 -11.43
CA LEU A 263 -5.14 -16.44 -12.19
C LEU A 263 -4.88 -15.05 -11.57
N LEU A 264 -5.87 -14.47 -10.91
CA LEU A 264 -5.71 -13.22 -10.15
C LEU A 264 -4.76 -13.42 -8.96
N VAL A 265 -4.81 -14.59 -8.29
CA VAL A 265 -3.86 -14.96 -7.23
C VAL A 265 -2.45 -15.05 -7.79
N MET A 266 -2.29 -15.81 -8.88
CA MET A 266 -0.98 -16.03 -9.52
C MET A 266 -0.37 -14.73 -10.06
N SER A 267 -1.16 -13.91 -10.74
CA SER A 267 -0.70 -12.64 -11.32
C SER A 267 -0.33 -11.63 -10.24
N SER A 268 -1.07 -11.57 -9.12
CA SER A 268 -0.71 -10.68 -8.01
C SER A 268 0.60 -11.09 -7.33
N LEU A 269 0.84 -12.39 -7.11
CA LEU A 269 2.11 -12.88 -6.57
C LEU A 269 3.28 -12.59 -7.53
N ALA A 270 3.08 -12.80 -8.83
CA ALA A 270 4.06 -12.45 -9.87
C ALA A 270 4.36 -10.93 -9.87
N ALA A 271 3.32 -10.09 -9.77
CA ALA A 271 3.46 -8.64 -9.66
C ALA A 271 4.27 -8.25 -8.42
N GLY A 272 3.99 -8.84 -7.26
CA GLY A 272 4.73 -8.57 -6.03
C GLY A 272 6.21 -8.92 -6.13
N ALA A 273 6.53 -10.06 -6.76
CA ALA A 273 7.90 -10.47 -7.00
C ALA A 273 8.62 -9.51 -7.96
N LEU A 274 7.97 -9.17 -9.09
CA LEU A 274 8.54 -8.28 -10.11
C LEU A 274 8.73 -6.84 -9.58
N PHE A 275 7.76 -6.33 -8.83
CA PHE A 275 7.77 -4.94 -8.38
C PHE A 275 8.82 -4.65 -7.31
N ASP A 276 9.22 -5.62 -6.49
CA ASP A 276 10.30 -5.46 -5.52
C ASP A 276 11.70 -5.64 -6.12
N LEU A 277 11.82 -6.03 -7.40
CA LEU A 277 13.12 -6.17 -8.06
C LEU A 277 13.77 -4.79 -8.29
N HIS A 278 15.09 -4.73 -8.11
CA HIS A 278 15.93 -3.55 -8.38
C HIS A 278 15.35 -2.24 -7.81
N GLY A 279 14.96 -2.24 -6.55
CA GLY A 279 14.43 -1.05 -5.89
C GLY A 279 13.13 -0.52 -6.53
N ARG A 280 12.30 -1.41 -7.07
CA ARG A 280 11.01 -1.09 -7.71
C ARG A 280 11.09 -0.42 -9.09
N SER A 281 12.24 -0.51 -9.76
CA SER A 281 12.44 0.10 -11.09
C SER A 281 11.48 -0.46 -12.16
N TYR A 282 11.10 -1.73 -12.04
CA TYR A 282 10.24 -2.40 -13.02
C TYR A 282 8.73 -2.22 -12.77
N MET A 283 8.32 -1.60 -11.66
CA MET A 283 6.92 -1.48 -11.30
C MET A 283 6.09 -0.75 -12.36
N ASN A 284 6.58 0.37 -12.87
CA ASN A 284 5.85 1.16 -13.87
C ASN A 284 5.76 0.42 -15.20
N ILE A 285 6.85 -0.22 -15.64
CA ILE A 285 6.89 -1.00 -16.90
C ILE A 285 5.95 -2.20 -16.77
N GLY A 286 6.04 -2.96 -15.68
CA GLY A 286 5.17 -4.11 -15.43
C GLY A 286 3.69 -3.73 -15.43
N MET A 287 3.33 -2.60 -14.80
CA MET A 287 1.96 -2.11 -14.81
C MET A 287 1.49 -1.68 -16.20
N THR A 288 2.37 -1.07 -16.99
CA THR A 288 2.04 -0.69 -18.37
C THR A 288 1.77 -1.93 -19.24
N CYS A 289 2.62 -2.95 -19.16
CA CYS A 289 2.39 -4.20 -19.86
C CYS A 289 1.07 -4.86 -19.43
N ALA A 290 0.76 -4.88 -18.14
CA ALA A 290 -0.50 -5.39 -17.62
C ALA A 290 -1.71 -4.60 -18.12
N ALA A 291 -1.62 -3.27 -18.21
CA ALA A 291 -2.68 -2.42 -18.73
C ALA A 291 -2.93 -2.67 -20.24
N ILE A 292 -1.86 -2.83 -21.02
CA ILE A 292 -1.97 -3.19 -22.44
C ILE A 292 -2.65 -4.57 -22.59
N LEU A 293 -2.22 -5.56 -21.80
CA LEU A 293 -2.80 -6.90 -21.80
C LEU A 293 -4.29 -6.86 -21.42
N SER A 294 -4.66 -6.11 -20.39
CA SER A 294 -6.06 -5.96 -19.97
C SER A 294 -6.92 -5.27 -21.03
N THR A 295 -6.37 -4.28 -21.73
CA THR A 295 -7.08 -3.64 -22.83
C THR A 295 -7.32 -4.59 -24.00
N LEU A 296 -6.39 -5.54 -24.23
CA LEU A 296 -6.57 -6.60 -25.23
C LEU A 296 -7.77 -7.49 -24.89
N SER A 297 -8.08 -7.74 -23.61
CA SER A 297 -9.26 -8.51 -23.22
C SER A 297 -10.56 -7.87 -23.71
N PHE A 298 -10.61 -6.51 -23.68
CA PHE A 298 -11.75 -5.77 -24.16
C PHE A 298 -11.96 -5.92 -25.70
N PHE A 299 -10.87 -5.93 -26.47
CA PHE A 299 -10.94 -6.22 -27.90
C PHE A 299 -11.45 -7.63 -28.19
N VAL A 300 -10.99 -8.62 -27.44
CA VAL A 300 -11.45 -10.01 -27.57
C VAL A 300 -12.97 -10.09 -27.36
N LEU A 301 -13.49 -9.39 -26.34
CA LEU A 301 -14.94 -9.32 -26.09
C LEU A 301 -15.74 -8.62 -27.20
N ILE A 302 -15.20 -7.55 -27.80
CA ILE A 302 -15.91 -6.77 -28.82
C ILE A 302 -15.94 -7.51 -30.17
N VAL A 303 -14.83 -8.13 -30.58
CA VAL A 303 -14.68 -8.77 -31.89
C VAL A 303 -15.49 -10.05 -31.98
N ASP A 304 -15.74 -10.70 -30.87
CA ASP A 304 -16.41 -12.00 -30.83
C ASP A 304 -17.93 -11.86 -30.58
N GLY A 305 -18.63 -11.14 -31.43
CA GLY A 305 -20.09 -10.97 -31.33
C GLY A 305 -20.92 -12.28 -31.29
N ASN A 306 -20.30 -13.47 -31.29
CA ASN A 306 -20.91 -14.80 -31.28
C ASN A 306 -20.66 -15.64 -30.01
N GLY A 307 -20.01 -15.10 -28.97
CA GLY A 307 -20.01 -15.74 -27.63
C GLY A 307 -19.10 -16.94 -27.45
N GLY A 308 -17.89 -16.97 -28.02
CA GLY A 308 -16.96 -18.11 -27.87
C GLY A 308 -15.66 -17.82 -27.10
N ASN A 309 -15.29 -16.54 -26.92
CA ASN A 309 -14.00 -16.15 -26.34
C ASN A 309 -14.11 -15.44 -24.97
N GLU A 310 -15.27 -15.47 -24.31
CA GLU A 310 -15.47 -14.85 -23.00
C GLU A 310 -14.50 -15.40 -21.95
N LEU A 311 -14.22 -16.70 -22.00
CA LEU A 311 -13.25 -17.34 -21.13
C LEU A 311 -11.83 -16.77 -21.36
N ALA A 312 -11.41 -16.64 -22.63
CA ALA A 312 -10.10 -16.07 -22.96
C ALA A 312 -9.98 -14.61 -22.49
N ALA A 313 -11.02 -13.81 -22.72
CA ALA A 313 -11.06 -12.44 -22.25
C ALA A 313 -11.00 -12.35 -20.72
N THR A 314 -11.73 -13.22 -20.00
CA THR A 314 -11.71 -13.31 -18.53
C THR A 314 -10.31 -13.69 -18.00
N ILE A 315 -9.64 -14.64 -18.63
CA ILE A 315 -8.26 -15.02 -18.29
C ILE A 315 -7.32 -13.82 -18.42
N ILE A 316 -7.37 -13.11 -19.55
CA ILE A 316 -6.52 -11.94 -19.81
C ILE A 316 -6.82 -10.82 -18.80
N PHE A 317 -8.09 -10.58 -18.50
CA PHE A 317 -8.51 -9.60 -17.50
C PHE A 317 -7.95 -9.90 -16.11
N TYR A 318 -8.07 -11.12 -15.62
CA TYR A 318 -7.56 -11.49 -14.31
C TYR A 318 -6.03 -11.43 -14.21
N LEU A 319 -5.32 -11.76 -15.29
CA LEU A 319 -3.86 -11.62 -15.35
C LEU A 319 -3.43 -10.14 -15.19
N GLY A 320 -4.17 -9.20 -15.78
CA GLY A 320 -3.88 -7.77 -15.66
C GLY A 320 -4.30 -7.18 -14.31
N SER A 321 -5.47 -7.60 -13.80
CA SER A 321 -6.07 -7.02 -12.58
C SER A 321 -5.23 -7.24 -11.33
N GLY A 322 -4.53 -8.38 -11.20
CA GLY A 322 -3.62 -8.65 -10.08
C GLY A 322 -2.46 -7.68 -10.03
N PHE A 323 -1.87 -7.34 -11.17
CA PHE A 323 -0.82 -6.33 -11.27
C PHE A 323 -1.33 -4.96 -10.82
N PHE A 324 -2.53 -4.59 -11.25
CA PHE A 324 -3.11 -3.28 -10.95
C PHE A 324 -3.34 -3.08 -9.44
N VAL A 325 -3.94 -4.05 -8.75
CA VAL A 325 -4.19 -3.94 -7.30
C VAL A 325 -2.89 -3.87 -6.50
N VAL A 326 -1.90 -4.69 -6.84
CA VAL A 326 -0.59 -4.65 -6.19
C VAL A 326 0.13 -3.33 -6.47
N PHE A 327 0.03 -2.80 -7.70
CA PHE A 327 0.64 -1.53 -8.09
C PHE A 327 0.13 -0.37 -7.23
N PHE A 328 -1.17 -0.10 -7.20
CA PHE A 328 -1.66 1.05 -6.46
C PHE A 328 -1.49 0.87 -4.94
N THR A 329 -1.69 -0.34 -4.40
CA THR A 329 -1.48 -0.60 -2.98
C THR A 329 -0.04 -0.30 -2.56
N THR A 330 0.94 -0.74 -3.36
CA THR A 330 2.37 -0.50 -3.11
C THR A 330 2.74 0.98 -3.25
N LYS A 331 2.31 1.64 -4.34
CA LYS A 331 2.66 3.05 -4.61
C LYS A 331 2.11 3.97 -3.52
N TYR A 332 0.85 3.84 -3.15
CA TYR A 332 0.26 4.71 -2.13
C TYR A 332 0.75 4.40 -0.71
N ALA A 333 1.09 3.14 -0.40
CA ALA A 333 1.79 2.82 0.85
C ALA A 333 3.17 3.48 0.90
N ALA A 334 3.93 3.50 -0.20
CA ALA A 334 5.22 4.19 -0.27
C ALA A 334 5.08 5.71 -0.15
N VAL A 335 4.08 6.33 -0.80
CA VAL A 335 3.79 7.77 -0.71
C VAL A 335 3.55 8.22 0.72
N SER A 336 2.98 7.36 1.57
CA SER A 336 2.67 7.71 2.96
C SER A 336 3.90 8.08 3.80
N LEU A 337 5.11 7.65 3.39
CA LEU A 337 6.38 7.99 4.05
C LEU A 337 6.74 9.47 3.92
N TYR A 338 6.32 10.10 2.83
CA TYR A 338 6.68 11.47 2.47
C TYR A 338 5.56 12.48 2.72
N ALA A 339 4.38 11.99 3.08
CA ALA A 339 3.19 12.81 3.21
C ALA A 339 2.94 13.26 4.65
N ARG A 340 2.62 14.55 4.83
CA ARG A 340 2.24 15.14 6.13
C ARG A 340 1.08 14.37 6.80
N TRP A 341 0.15 13.81 5.99
CA TRP A 341 -1.00 13.04 6.46
C TRP A 341 -0.82 11.57 6.14
N SER A 342 0.18 10.94 6.77
CA SER A 342 0.63 9.58 6.49
C SER A 342 -0.47 8.51 6.58
N TYR A 343 -1.49 8.70 7.44
CA TYR A 343 -2.63 7.77 7.56
C TYR A 343 -3.66 7.87 6.44
N PHE A 344 -3.65 8.97 5.69
CA PHE A 344 -4.59 9.21 4.60
C PHE A 344 -4.19 8.50 3.30
N TRP A 345 -2.89 8.51 2.99
CA TRP A 345 -2.38 8.07 1.70
C TRP A 345 -2.47 6.56 1.42
N PRO A 346 -2.27 5.64 2.38
CA PRO A 346 -2.23 4.21 2.08
C PRO A 346 -3.48 3.64 1.41
N CYS A 347 -4.66 4.19 1.73
CA CYS A 347 -5.93 3.75 1.15
C CYS A 347 -6.31 4.49 -0.15
N MET A 348 -5.59 5.56 -0.53
CA MET A 348 -5.97 6.40 -1.67
C MET A 348 -6.05 5.67 -3.00
N GLY A 349 -5.22 4.64 -3.21
CA GLY A 349 -5.34 3.80 -4.41
C GLY A 349 -6.71 3.15 -4.55
N ARG A 350 -7.26 2.63 -3.45
CA ARG A 350 -8.60 2.05 -3.42
C ARG A 350 -9.69 3.11 -3.54
N VAL A 351 -9.51 4.26 -2.90
CA VAL A 351 -10.43 5.41 -3.02
C VAL A 351 -10.54 5.85 -4.49
N VAL A 352 -9.42 6.08 -5.16
CA VAL A 352 -9.41 6.48 -6.57
C VAL A 352 -10.06 5.41 -7.44
N ASN A 353 -9.76 4.14 -7.20
CA ASN A 353 -10.38 3.03 -7.93
C ASN A 353 -11.91 3.03 -7.78
N ASN A 354 -12.42 3.14 -6.56
CA ASN A 354 -13.86 3.05 -6.31
C ASN A 354 -14.62 4.29 -6.83
N VAL A 355 -13.99 5.49 -6.75
CA VAL A 355 -14.55 6.70 -7.37
C VAL A 355 -14.63 6.55 -8.90
N CYS A 356 -13.57 6.06 -9.54
CA CYS A 356 -13.57 5.84 -10.99
C CYS A 356 -14.58 4.75 -11.39
N SER A 357 -14.70 3.67 -10.61
CA SER A 357 -15.72 2.64 -10.82
C SER A 357 -17.12 3.26 -10.81
N MET A 358 -17.45 4.04 -9.77
CA MET A 358 -18.75 4.71 -9.67
C MET A 358 -19.06 5.63 -10.86
N LEU A 359 -18.04 6.33 -11.39
CA LEU A 359 -18.23 7.30 -12.49
C LEU A 359 -18.27 6.64 -13.87
N VAL A 360 -17.52 5.56 -14.08
CA VAL A 360 -17.27 4.95 -15.39
C VAL A 360 -18.26 3.81 -15.68
N THR A 361 -18.77 3.13 -14.67
CA THR A 361 -19.60 1.92 -14.84
C THR A 361 -20.87 2.21 -15.67
N ALA A 362 -21.64 3.24 -15.34
CA ALA A 362 -22.87 3.53 -16.04
C ALA A 362 -22.63 3.89 -17.53
N PRO A 363 -21.69 4.77 -17.91
CA PRO A 363 -21.30 4.97 -19.31
C PRO A 363 -20.81 3.69 -20.00
N ALA A 364 -20.02 2.84 -19.33
CA ALA A 364 -19.52 1.59 -19.90
C ALA A 364 -20.67 0.62 -20.22
N VAL A 365 -21.58 0.42 -19.27
CA VAL A 365 -22.79 -0.40 -19.49
C VAL A 365 -23.62 0.13 -20.64
N ALA A 366 -23.80 1.46 -20.76
CA ALA A 366 -24.56 2.09 -21.86
C ALA A 366 -23.88 1.81 -23.21
N ILE A 367 -22.57 1.87 -23.32
CA ILE A 367 -21.82 1.55 -24.55
C ILE A 367 -21.98 0.07 -24.89
N ILE A 368 -21.78 -0.83 -23.92
CA ILE A 368 -21.88 -2.29 -24.11
C ILE A 368 -23.31 -2.67 -24.55
N SER A 369 -24.33 -2.13 -23.87
CA SER A 369 -25.72 -2.43 -24.14
C SER A 369 -26.22 -1.85 -25.48
N SER A 370 -25.59 -0.79 -26.00
CA SER A 370 -25.94 -0.18 -27.27
C SER A 370 -25.65 -1.03 -28.49
N GLN A 371 -24.80 -2.06 -28.34
CA GLN A 371 -24.23 -2.91 -29.40
C GLN A 371 -23.61 -2.08 -30.55
N ASN A 372 -23.24 -0.83 -30.28
CA ASN A 372 -22.65 0.07 -31.26
C ASN A 372 -21.14 -0.19 -31.35
N VAL A 373 -20.74 -0.97 -32.36
CA VAL A 373 -19.35 -1.34 -32.62
C VAL A 373 -18.45 -0.10 -32.75
N LEU A 374 -18.93 0.97 -33.35
CA LEU A 374 -18.17 2.22 -33.55
C LEU A 374 -17.89 2.91 -32.19
N ALA A 375 -18.90 2.96 -31.32
CA ALA A 375 -18.73 3.49 -29.95
C ALA A 375 -17.73 2.65 -29.10
N ALA A 376 -17.81 1.32 -29.23
CA ALA A 376 -16.92 0.40 -28.59
C ALA A 376 -15.45 0.54 -29.07
N ILE A 377 -15.25 0.67 -30.40
CA ILE A 377 -13.92 0.95 -30.97
C ILE A 377 -13.41 2.32 -30.51
N GLY A 378 -14.26 3.35 -30.48
CA GLY A 378 -13.89 4.66 -29.94
C GLY A 378 -13.45 4.62 -28.47
N ALA A 379 -14.18 3.89 -27.63
CA ALA A 379 -13.81 3.68 -26.23
C ALA A 379 -12.46 2.96 -26.11
N ALA A 380 -12.24 1.90 -26.87
CA ALA A 380 -10.98 1.16 -26.90
C ALA A 380 -9.80 2.04 -27.36
N LEU A 381 -10.00 2.88 -28.37
CA LEU A 381 -8.99 3.84 -28.83
C LEU A 381 -8.61 4.84 -27.73
N VAL A 382 -9.59 5.38 -27.01
CA VAL A 382 -9.37 6.26 -25.85
C VAL A 382 -8.55 5.55 -24.78
N MET A 383 -8.84 4.28 -24.49
CA MET A 383 -8.07 3.47 -23.56
C MET A 383 -6.60 3.30 -24.02
N PHE A 384 -6.35 3.04 -25.31
CA PHE A 384 -4.99 2.92 -25.84
C PHE A 384 -4.20 4.22 -25.80
N VAL A 385 -4.83 5.32 -26.23
CA VAL A 385 -4.20 6.65 -26.22
C VAL A 385 -3.82 7.04 -24.79
N GLY A 386 -4.70 6.79 -23.82
CA GLY A 386 -4.43 7.09 -22.44
C GLY A 386 -3.30 6.23 -21.85
N ILE A 387 -3.19 4.94 -22.23
CA ILE A 387 -2.03 4.10 -21.84
C ILE A 387 -0.75 4.69 -22.41
N ALA A 388 -0.74 5.13 -23.66
CA ALA A 388 0.42 5.75 -24.29
C ALA A 388 0.82 7.05 -23.57
N ILE A 389 -0.15 7.91 -23.19
CA ILE A 389 0.10 9.13 -22.41
C ILE A 389 0.64 8.80 -21.03
N THR A 390 0.11 7.76 -20.38
CA THR A 390 0.59 7.32 -19.05
C THR A 390 2.03 6.83 -19.13
N LEU A 391 2.38 6.12 -20.20
CA LEU A 391 3.75 5.64 -20.50
C LEU A 391 4.71 6.81 -20.68
N LEU A 392 4.35 7.82 -21.48
CA LEU A 392 5.17 9.01 -21.68
C LEU A 392 5.32 9.82 -20.39
N GLY A 393 4.25 9.92 -19.59
CA GLY A 393 4.31 10.56 -18.26
C GLY A 393 5.26 9.88 -17.29
N GLN A 394 5.45 8.55 -17.41
CA GLN A 394 6.37 7.78 -16.56
C GLN A 394 7.85 8.01 -16.91
N LEU A 395 8.17 8.38 -18.16
CA LEU A 395 9.54 8.76 -18.53
C LEU A 395 10.00 10.03 -17.79
N GLY A 396 9.08 10.95 -17.52
CA GLY A 396 9.34 12.13 -16.68
C GLY A 396 9.45 11.84 -15.17
N GLN A 397 8.85 10.74 -14.69
CA GLN A 397 8.93 10.35 -13.26
C GLN A 397 10.34 9.98 -12.82
N ARG A 398 11.19 9.42 -13.70
CA ARG A 398 12.56 9.06 -13.34
C ARG A 398 13.39 10.27 -12.89
N ALA A 399 13.16 11.43 -13.46
CA ALA A 399 13.84 12.66 -13.06
C ALA A 399 13.33 13.18 -11.70
N ASP A 400 12.02 13.11 -11.45
CA ASP A 400 11.44 13.55 -10.17
C ASP A 400 11.72 12.54 -9.04
N ASP A 401 11.76 11.23 -9.33
CA ASP A 401 12.13 10.18 -8.38
C ASP A 401 13.63 10.29 -8.02
N ALA A 402 14.50 10.67 -8.99
CA ALA A 402 15.91 10.97 -8.72
C ALA A 402 16.04 12.23 -7.85
N ALA A 403 15.34 13.30 -8.17
CA ALA A 403 15.35 14.53 -7.37
C ALA A 403 14.79 14.32 -5.94
N MET A 404 13.78 13.42 -5.77
CA MET A 404 13.31 13.01 -4.46
C MET A 404 14.30 12.12 -3.71
N ARG A 405 15.11 11.30 -4.42
CA ARG A 405 16.16 10.47 -3.82
C ARG A 405 17.36 11.31 -3.41
N ASP A 406 17.78 12.27 -4.24
CA ASP A 406 18.90 13.16 -3.96
C ASP A 406 18.61 14.14 -2.81
N GLY A 407 17.33 14.46 -2.57
CA GLY A 407 16.88 15.26 -1.43
C GLY A 407 16.61 14.47 -0.14
N LEU A 408 16.62 13.13 -0.20
CA LEU A 408 16.46 12.25 0.95
C LEU A 408 17.65 11.28 1.03
N PRO A 409 18.43 11.27 2.10
CA PRO A 409 19.31 10.15 2.40
C PRO A 409 18.41 8.95 2.76
N LEU A 410 17.97 8.20 1.73
CA LEU A 410 17.37 6.89 1.90
C LEU A 410 18.45 5.95 2.41
N ALA A 411 18.30 5.45 3.62
CA ALA A 411 19.09 4.35 4.19
C ALA A 411 18.93 3.02 3.41
N THR A 412 18.74 3.06 2.08
CA THR A 412 18.54 1.90 1.22
C THR A 412 19.63 1.76 0.15
N ASP A 413 20.53 2.71 -0.02
CA ASP A 413 21.62 2.59 -1.01
C ASP A 413 22.89 1.93 -0.44
N ASP A 414 23.01 1.73 0.90
CA ASP A 414 24.15 1.02 1.50
C ASP A 414 24.04 -0.52 1.45
N LEU A 415 22.95 -1.08 0.90
CA LEU A 415 22.80 -2.54 0.71
C LEU A 415 22.87 -2.99 -0.76
N GLY A 416 23.25 -2.11 -1.67
CA GLY A 416 23.31 -2.40 -3.12
C GLY A 416 24.66 -2.15 -3.77
N GLY A 417 25.72 -1.88 -3.01
CA GLY A 417 27.10 -1.79 -3.52
C GLY A 417 27.71 -3.18 -3.61
N ASP A 418 27.96 -3.61 -4.83
CA ASP A 418 28.91 -4.64 -5.29
C ASP A 418 29.20 -5.82 -4.36
N LEU A 419 28.33 -6.84 -4.40
CA LEU A 419 28.73 -8.21 -4.09
C LEU A 419 28.85 -9.01 -5.39
N ALA A 420 29.93 -8.77 -6.11
CA ALA A 420 30.49 -9.82 -6.98
C ALA A 420 31.23 -10.82 -6.06
N PRO A 421 31.03 -12.12 -6.20
CA PRO A 421 31.73 -13.10 -5.39
C PRO A 421 33.13 -13.29 -5.95
N THR A 422 34.12 -12.68 -5.34
CA THR A 422 35.50 -13.15 -5.44
C THR A 422 35.82 -13.91 -4.18
N CYS A 423 35.80 -15.23 -4.30
CA CYS A 423 36.45 -16.12 -3.33
C CYS A 423 37.95 -15.81 -3.33
N SER A 424 38.43 -15.31 -2.21
CA SER A 424 39.79 -15.52 -1.72
C SER A 424 39.78 -15.12 -0.25
N ASP A 425 39.92 -16.12 0.61
CA ASP A 425 40.17 -15.97 2.02
C ASP A 425 41.48 -15.17 2.22
N PRO A 426 41.49 -14.12 3.05
CA PRO A 426 42.70 -13.71 3.70
C PRO A 426 42.70 -14.17 5.15
N GLU A 427 43.81 -14.77 5.54
CA GLU A 427 44.17 -15.08 6.91
C GLU A 427 43.99 -13.91 7.88
N PRO A 428 43.67 -14.17 9.15
CA PRO A 428 43.45 -13.12 10.13
C PRO A 428 44.80 -12.45 10.49
N VAL A 429 44.94 -11.20 10.09
CA VAL A 429 45.94 -10.30 10.64
C VAL A 429 45.34 -9.73 11.92
N GLU A 430 45.93 -10.08 13.08
CA GLU A 430 45.68 -9.43 14.38
C GLU A 430 45.99 -7.93 14.27
N ALA A 431 44.93 -7.13 14.06
CA ALA A 431 45.02 -5.67 14.25
C ALA A 431 44.68 -5.39 15.69
N ALA A 432 45.59 -4.74 16.41
CA ALA A 432 45.40 -4.29 17.78
C ALA A 432 44.12 -3.50 17.92
N GLU A 433 43.16 -3.97 18.73
CA GLU A 433 41.91 -3.25 19.02
C GLU A 433 42.23 -1.98 19.79
N LEU A 434 42.08 -0.83 19.12
CA LEU A 434 42.11 0.48 19.79
C LEU A 434 40.98 0.55 20.82
N THR A 435 41.29 1.04 22.01
CA THR A 435 40.27 1.35 23.01
C THR A 435 39.31 2.41 22.48
N SER A 436 38.07 2.46 22.99
CA SER A 436 37.04 3.41 22.57
C SER A 436 37.54 4.86 22.66
N ASP A 437 38.29 5.20 23.67
CA ASP A 437 38.83 6.56 23.89
C ASP A 437 39.94 6.90 22.90
N GLU A 438 40.86 5.97 22.62
CA GLU A 438 41.93 6.15 21.62
C GLU A 438 41.37 6.32 20.23
N ARG A 439 40.29 5.59 19.91
CA ARG A 439 39.54 5.75 18.62
C ARG A 439 38.90 7.12 18.55
N LEU A 440 38.29 7.61 19.64
CA LEU A 440 37.65 8.92 19.68
C LEU A 440 38.66 10.05 19.45
N ASP A 441 39.79 9.99 20.16
CA ASP A 441 40.82 11.01 20.02
C ASP A 441 41.47 11.02 18.62
N ALA A 442 41.71 9.85 18.04
CA ALA A 442 42.19 9.73 16.67
C ALA A 442 41.19 10.26 15.64
N PHE A 443 39.90 9.99 15.83
CA PHE A 443 38.82 10.48 14.97
C PHE A 443 38.69 12.00 15.04
N VAL A 444 38.71 12.57 16.27
CA VAL A 444 38.69 14.02 16.51
C VAL A 444 39.86 14.73 15.82
N ALA A 445 41.06 14.16 15.93
CA ALA A 445 42.25 14.71 15.30
C ALA A 445 42.17 14.65 13.76
N THR A 446 41.71 13.52 13.19
CA THR A 446 41.67 13.30 11.74
C THR A 446 40.63 14.21 11.07
N PHE A 447 39.45 14.39 11.68
CA PHE A 447 38.38 15.17 11.10
C PHE A 447 38.31 16.63 11.62
N GLY A 448 39.25 17.05 12.46
CA GLY A 448 39.36 18.41 12.97
C GLY A 448 38.12 18.87 13.76
N LEU A 449 37.63 17.99 14.63
CA LEU A 449 36.49 18.31 15.49
C LEU A 449 36.94 19.23 16.64
N THR A 450 36.05 20.15 17.03
CA THR A 450 36.27 21.01 18.21
C THR A 450 36.00 20.23 19.50
N GLU A 451 36.51 20.72 20.65
CA GLU A 451 36.23 20.11 21.97
C GLU A 451 34.74 19.89 22.20
N ARG A 452 33.90 20.86 21.82
CA ARG A 452 32.45 20.73 21.99
C ARG A 452 31.82 19.70 21.05
N GLU A 453 32.35 19.54 19.85
CA GLU A 453 31.93 18.48 18.90
C GLU A 453 32.43 17.10 19.36
N ARG A 454 33.60 17.03 20.01
CA ARG A 454 34.11 15.82 20.68
C ARG A 454 33.15 15.34 21.78
N ASP A 455 32.78 16.24 22.74
CA ASP A 455 31.85 15.92 23.81
C ASP A 455 30.51 15.38 23.29
N ILE A 456 30.03 15.99 22.20
CA ILE A 456 28.76 15.59 21.55
C ILE A 456 28.93 14.24 20.86
N LEU A 457 30.03 14.02 20.14
CA LEU A 457 30.31 12.76 19.45
C LEU A 457 30.45 11.62 20.47
N GLU A 458 31.15 11.83 21.58
CA GLU A 458 31.33 10.86 22.65
C GLU A 458 29.97 10.38 23.19
N VAL A 459 29.07 11.30 23.54
CA VAL A 459 27.72 10.94 24.00
C VAL A 459 26.90 10.27 22.90
N LEU A 460 27.06 10.68 21.65
CA LEU A 460 26.34 10.07 20.51
C LEU A 460 26.74 8.63 20.22
N VAL A 461 28.01 8.29 20.47
CA VAL A 461 28.59 6.98 20.16
C VAL A 461 28.40 5.98 21.29
N VAL A 462 28.43 6.46 22.56
CA VAL A 462 28.37 5.61 23.75
C VAL A 462 26.93 5.41 24.24
N SER A 463 26.00 6.34 23.93
CA SER A 463 24.64 6.30 24.45
C SER A 463 23.59 6.13 23.36
N ASP A 464 22.64 5.23 23.59
CA ASP A 464 21.42 5.08 22.78
C ASP A 464 20.32 6.10 23.12
N GLN A 465 20.70 7.19 23.82
CA GLN A 465 19.77 8.22 24.28
C GLN A 465 19.12 8.98 23.15
N SER A 466 17.89 9.46 23.38
CA SER A 466 17.21 10.35 22.44
C SER A 466 17.95 11.70 22.33
N VAL A 467 17.79 12.37 21.17
CA VAL A 467 18.39 13.71 20.96
C VAL A 467 17.94 14.71 22.04
N GLN A 468 16.74 14.54 22.58
CA GLN A 468 16.20 15.33 23.68
C GLN A 468 17.03 15.14 24.97
N ASP A 469 17.31 13.89 25.30
CA ASP A 469 18.03 13.54 26.53
C ASP A 469 19.49 13.94 26.43
N ILE A 470 20.12 13.73 25.26
CA ILE A 470 21.49 14.21 24.96
C ILE A 470 21.55 15.74 25.07
N ALA A 471 20.57 16.46 24.52
CA ALA A 471 20.51 17.91 24.65
C ALA A 471 20.40 18.35 26.12
N THR A 472 19.60 17.64 26.91
CA THR A 472 19.45 17.89 28.35
C THR A 472 20.75 17.58 29.11
N THR A 473 21.38 16.43 28.82
CA THR A 473 22.65 16.00 29.44
C THR A 473 23.79 16.97 29.15
N LEU A 474 23.83 17.51 27.94
CA LEU A 474 24.87 18.45 27.51
C LEU A 474 24.53 19.94 27.78
N PHE A 475 23.38 20.21 28.43
CA PHE A 475 22.86 21.55 28.71
C PHE A 475 22.74 22.41 27.45
N LEU A 476 22.27 21.80 26.33
CA LEU A 476 22.07 22.46 25.04
C LEU A 476 20.59 22.53 24.65
N SER A 477 20.24 23.52 23.83
CA SER A 477 18.95 23.46 23.12
C SER A 477 19.02 22.40 22.02
N ARG A 478 17.88 21.77 21.71
CA ARG A 478 17.83 20.79 20.60
C ARG A 478 18.35 21.36 19.28
N SER A 479 18.00 22.62 18.98
CA SER A 479 18.47 23.30 17.76
C SER A 479 19.97 23.48 17.72
N THR A 480 20.59 23.76 18.87
CA THR A 480 22.05 23.89 19.01
C THR A 480 22.72 22.53 18.83
N LEU A 481 22.20 21.47 19.44
CA LEU A 481 22.71 20.10 19.30
C LEU A 481 22.66 19.65 17.82
N TYR A 482 21.53 19.86 17.13
CA TYR A 482 21.44 19.51 15.70
C TYR A 482 22.44 20.29 14.84
N ARG A 483 22.72 21.54 15.14
CA ARG A 483 23.71 22.33 14.43
C ARG A 483 25.12 21.74 14.61
N HIS A 484 25.46 21.26 15.80
CA HIS A 484 26.73 20.59 16.04
C HIS A 484 26.80 19.23 15.35
N ILE A 485 25.74 18.40 15.41
CA ILE A 485 25.68 17.13 14.67
C ILE A 485 25.84 17.36 13.17
N SER A 486 25.20 18.39 12.61
CA SER A 486 25.34 18.75 11.20
C SER A 486 26.77 19.19 10.87
N SER A 487 27.45 19.90 11.78
CA SER A 487 28.84 20.31 11.62
C SER A 487 29.78 19.09 11.64
N ILE A 488 29.58 18.16 12.58
CA ILE A 488 30.37 16.91 12.67
C ILE A 488 30.15 16.08 11.39
N ASN A 489 28.92 15.90 10.96
CA ASN A 489 28.60 15.18 9.73
C ASN A 489 29.32 15.78 8.50
N LYS A 490 29.34 17.12 8.39
CA LYS A 490 30.01 17.81 7.30
C LYS A 490 31.53 17.59 7.33
N LYS A 491 32.14 17.57 8.53
CA LYS A 491 33.59 17.35 8.70
C LYS A 491 33.96 15.89 8.45
N ALA A 492 33.13 14.95 8.93
CA ALA A 492 33.36 13.51 8.75
C ALA A 492 32.89 12.97 7.39
N GLY A 493 32.26 13.80 6.54
CA GLY A 493 31.73 13.38 5.24
C GLY A 493 30.52 12.45 5.35
N THR A 494 29.78 12.51 6.47
CA THR A 494 28.63 11.65 6.72
C THR A 494 27.32 12.43 6.58
N ALA A 495 26.22 11.72 6.22
CA ALA A 495 24.96 12.37 5.90
C ALA A 495 23.94 12.35 7.04
N SER A 496 24.14 11.55 8.10
CA SER A 496 23.21 11.41 9.22
C SER A 496 23.88 11.01 10.52
N ARG A 497 23.16 11.15 11.67
CA ARG A 497 23.63 10.68 12.97
C ARG A 497 23.99 9.19 12.95
N VAL A 498 23.15 8.36 12.34
CA VAL A 498 23.37 6.90 12.26
C VAL A 498 24.57 6.59 11.37
N ALA A 499 24.71 7.28 10.23
CA ALA A 499 25.88 7.14 9.37
C ALA A 499 27.16 7.57 10.09
N LEU A 500 27.11 8.63 10.89
CA LEU A 500 28.24 9.08 11.70
C LEU A 500 28.65 8.03 12.74
N ILE A 501 27.70 7.46 13.47
CA ILE A 501 27.94 6.42 14.48
C ILE A 501 28.54 5.17 13.80
N ASN A 502 27.92 4.70 12.72
CA ASN A 502 28.41 3.55 11.96
C ASN A 502 29.81 3.80 11.38
N PHE A 503 30.03 5.00 10.83
CA PHE A 503 31.31 5.40 10.29
C PHE A 503 32.37 5.43 11.39
N PHE A 504 32.09 5.97 12.58
CA PHE A 504 32.99 5.99 13.72
C PHE A 504 33.42 4.58 14.14
N TRP A 505 32.49 3.63 14.20
CA TRP A 505 32.79 2.25 14.61
C TRP A 505 33.50 1.43 13.54
N SER A 506 33.26 1.73 12.26
CA SER A 506 33.93 1.08 11.13
C SER A 506 35.25 1.75 10.72
N TRP A 507 35.51 2.96 11.22
CA TRP A 507 36.69 3.74 10.83
C TRP A 507 37.94 3.24 11.59
N THR A 508 39.02 3.08 10.84
CA THR A 508 40.35 2.80 11.38
C THR A 508 41.30 3.93 10.99
N PRO A 509 42.12 4.43 11.93
CA PRO A 509 43.17 5.40 11.57
C PRO A 509 44.04 4.80 10.48
N LYS A 510 44.28 5.57 9.42
CA LYS A 510 45.32 5.22 8.45
C LYS A 510 46.63 5.79 8.97
N ASP A 511 47.64 4.91 9.17
CA ASP A 511 49.01 5.29 9.45
C ASP A 511 49.59 6.24 8.43
#